data_7d2565bfb98a9d15c7332eb8c67ae28c
#
_entry.id   7d2565bfb98a9d15c7332eb8c67ae28c
#
_cell.length_a   1.000
_cell.length_b   1.000
_cell.length_c   1.000
_cell.angle_alpha   90.00
_cell.angle_beta   90.00
_cell.angle_gamma   90.00
#
_symmetry.space_group_name_H-M   'P 1'
#
loop_
_entity.id
_entity.type
_entity.pdbx_description
1 polymer ?
#
loop_
_entity_poly.entity_id
_entity_poly.type
_entity_poly.pdbx_seq_one_letter_code
_entity_poly.pdbx_strand_id
1 'polypeptide(L)'
;MPGSKIVYMGNVDRDEDGLNLATATDEQIRHIRGNEISMIFQEPMSSLNPVITVGDQIMENILTHEEVSKEEAKQRAVELLAEVGISRPEKVVDNYPFQLSGGMCQRVMIAMALSCHPKLLIADEPTTALDVTIQAQILSLMNKLKNETGTSIMLITHDLGVVAQVADNVNVMYAGKVVETAPVEELFSNPKHPYTVGLMNSMPSLAEEGKRLNTIEGSVPNPLYLPKGCYFADRCPYVTDRCKEGQPTDTKIKSRHHVWCFKVEEEMKQEG
;
A
#
# COMPACT_ATOMS: atom_id res chain seq x y z
N MET A 1 -17.26 10.07 -3.77
CA MET A 1 -17.69 10.76 -5.03
C MET A 1 -18.89 10.02 -5.58
N PRO A 2 -19.94 10.67 -6.06
CA PRO A 2 -21.05 9.99 -6.73
C PRO A 2 -20.52 9.25 -7.96
N GLY A 3 -20.81 7.95 -8.08
CA GLY A 3 -20.39 7.11 -9.20
C GLY A 3 -19.09 6.32 -9.01
N SER A 4 -18.39 6.43 -7.88
CA SER A 4 -17.25 5.53 -7.60
C SER A 4 -17.75 4.12 -7.32
N LYS A 5 -17.10 3.14 -7.95
CA LYS A 5 -17.43 1.72 -7.80
C LYS A 5 -16.15 0.97 -7.39
N ILE A 6 -16.18 0.31 -6.24
CA ILE A 6 -15.14 -0.61 -5.78
C ILE A 6 -15.78 -1.98 -5.69
N VAL A 7 -15.42 -2.89 -6.59
CA VAL A 7 -16.05 -4.21 -6.70
C VAL A 7 -15.17 -5.25 -6.06
N TYR A 8 -15.73 -5.98 -5.09
CA TYR A 8 -15.12 -7.13 -4.46
C TYR A 8 -15.66 -8.42 -5.10
N MET A 9 -14.74 -9.29 -5.54
CA MET A 9 -15.06 -10.54 -6.25
C MET A 9 -14.80 -11.80 -5.40
N GLY A 10 -14.58 -11.64 -4.09
CA GLY A 10 -14.32 -12.75 -3.17
C GLY A 10 -15.56 -13.52 -2.71
N ASN A 11 -15.39 -14.35 -1.66
CA ASN A 11 -16.44 -15.25 -1.12
C ASN A 11 -17.37 -14.50 -0.17
N VAL A 12 -18.27 -13.68 -0.71
CA VAL A 12 -19.37 -13.05 0.02
C VAL A 12 -20.64 -13.20 -0.80
N ASP A 13 -21.80 -13.06 -0.15
CA ASP A 13 -23.08 -12.98 -0.83
C ASP A 13 -23.08 -11.79 -1.79
N ARG A 14 -23.09 -12.06 -3.08
CA ARG A 14 -22.89 -11.06 -4.13
C ARG A 14 -23.62 -11.46 -5.42
N ASP A 15 -23.91 -10.49 -6.25
CA ASP A 15 -24.36 -10.69 -7.62
C ASP A 15 -23.23 -11.23 -8.51
N GLU A 16 -23.55 -11.69 -9.73
CA GLU A 16 -22.55 -12.13 -10.72
C GLU A 16 -21.49 -11.06 -11.02
N ASP A 17 -21.86 -9.77 -10.92
CA ASP A 17 -20.97 -8.61 -11.11
C ASP A 17 -20.09 -8.27 -9.90
N GLY A 18 -20.17 -9.02 -8.80
CA GLY A 18 -19.43 -8.78 -7.55
C GLY A 18 -20.14 -7.81 -6.59
N LEU A 19 -19.61 -7.69 -5.37
CA LEU A 19 -20.13 -6.78 -4.34
C LEU A 19 -19.50 -5.39 -4.47
N ASN A 20 -20.32 -4.35 -4.69
CA ASN A 20 -19.83 -2.98 -4.66
C ASN A 20 -19.69 -2.50 -3.21
N LEU A 21 -18.46 -2.39 -2.72
CA LEU A 21 -18.15 -1.99 -1.34
C LEU A 21 -18.66 -0.58 -0.97
N ALA A 22 -18.87 0.30 -1.95
CA ALA A 22 -19.39 1.66 -1.69
C ALA A 22 -20.88 1.67 -1.33
N THR A 23 -21.61 0.59 -1.62
CA THR A 23 -23.05 0.46 -1.35
C THR A 23 -23.40 -0.80 -0.54
N ALA A 24 -22.39 -1.54 -0.09
CA ALA A 24 -22.57 -2.75 0.71
C ALA A 24 -23.19 -2.43 2.08
N THR A 25 -23.92 -3.39 2.62
CA THR A 25 -24.50 -3.29 3.96
C THR A 25 -23.41 -3.40 5.04
N ASP A 26 -23.71 -2.92 6.26
CA ASP A 26 -22.77 -3.03 7.38
C ASP A 26 -22.41 -4.49 7.70
N GLU A 27 -23.36 -5.42 7.52
CA GLU A 27 -23.14 -6.86 7.71
C GLU A 27 -22.16 -7.42 6.67
N GLN A 28 -22.34 -7.09 5.39
CA GLN A 28 -21.43 -7.49 4.32
C GLN A 28 -20.03 -6.90 4.53
N ILE A 29 -19.94 -5.63 4.94
CA ILE A 29 -18.66 -4.98 5.25
C ILE A 29 -17.99 -5.63 6.47
N ARG A 30 -18.73 -5.98 7.52
CA ARG A 30 -18.19 -6.66 8.71
C ARG A 30 -17.58 -8.01 8.33
N HIS A 31 -18.25 -8.78 7.47
CA HIS A 31 -17.76 -10.08 7.02
C HIS A 31 -16.43 -9.96 6.24
N ILE A 32 -16.23 -8.87 5.49
CA ILE A 32 -15.03 -8.64 4.67
C ILE A 32 -13.87 -8.07 5.50
N ARG A 33 -14.19 -7.09 6.36
CA ARG A 33 -13.18 -6.34 7.13
C ARG A 33 -12.52 -7.24 8.18
N GLY A 34 -11.20 -7.33 8.14
CA GLY A 34 -10.39 -8.14 9.05
C GLY A 34 -10.30 -9.61 8.65
N ASN A 35 -11.24 -10.12 7.86
CA ASN A 35 -11.27 -11.49 7.38
C ASN A 35 -10.73 -11.63 5.94
N GLU A 36 -11.40 -11.01 4.97
CA GLU A 36 -11.01 -11.09 3.55
C GLU A 36 -10.03 -9.97 3.16
N ILE A 37 -10.24 -8.79 3.72
CA ILE A 37 -9.40 -7.60 3.51
C ILE A 37 -9.00 -7.04 4.86
N SER A 38 -7.69 -6.95 5.10
CA SER A 38 -7.13 -6.33 6.30
C SER A 38 -6.27 -5.11 5.91
N MET A 39 -6.05 -4.22 6.88
CA MET A 39 -5.26 -3.00 6.67
C MET A 39 -4.30 -2.77 7.82
N ILE A 40 -3.06 -2.41 7.47
CA ILE A 40 -2.04 -1.87 8.37
C ILE A 40 -2.04 -0.35 8.14
N PHE A 41 -2.32 0.41 9.20
CA PHE A 41 -2.36 1.87 9.14
C PHE A 41 -0.99 2.50 9.35
N GLN A 42 -0.81 3.73 8.88
CA GLN A 42 0.44 4.48 8.93
C GLN A 42 0.94 4.72 10.37
N GLU A 43 0.02 4.94 11.34
CA GLU A 43 0.37 5.23 12.73
C GLU A 43 -0.07 4.10 13.67
N PRO A 44 0.84 3.21 14.11
CA PRO A 44 0.48 2.06 14.94
C PRO A 44 -0.07 2.45 16.32
N MET A 45 0.43 3.55 16.91
CA MET A 45 0.00 4.01 18.24
C MET A 45 -1.43 4.55 18.25
N SER A 46 -1.88 5.18 17.18
CA SER A 46 -3.26 5.69 17.04
C SER A 46 -4.24 4.61 16.58
N SER A 47 -3.75 3.53 16.00
CA SER A 47 -4.56 2.43 15.47
C SER A 47 -4.93 1.39 16.53
N LEU A 48 -4.14 1.28 17.60
CA LEU A 48 -4.42 0.39 18.72
C LEU A 48 -5.22 1.12 19.81
N ASN A 49 -6.20 0.44 20.39
CA ASN A 49 -6.98 0.98 21.51
C ASN A 49 -6.13 0.96 22.80
N PRO A 50 -5.79 2.11 23.42
CA PRO A 50 -4.87 2.17 24.53
C PRO A 50 -5.40 1.55 25.83
N VAL A 51 -6.72 1.34 25.96
CA VAL A 51 -7.37 0.80 27.17
C VAL A 51 -7.77 -0.68 27.06
N ILE A 52 -7.43 -1.33 25.95
CA ILE A 52 -7.65 -2.76 25.71
C ILE A 52 -6.30 -3.43 25.55
N THR A 53 -6.13 -4.65 26.11
CA THR A 53 -4.87 -5.39 25.99
C THR A 53 -4.59 -5.78 24.54
N VAL A 54 -3.33 -5.99 24.21
CA VAL A 54 -2.90 -6.43 22.89
C VAL A 54 -3.59 -7.74 22.47
N GLY A 55 -3.63 -8.70 23.41
CA GLY A 55 -4.29 -9.98 23.16
C GLY A 55 -5.77 -9.85 22.89
N ASP A 56 -6.48 -9.06 23.68
CA ASP A 56 -7.91 -8.86 23.51
C ASP A 56 -8.23 -8.24 22.14
N GLN A 57 -7.40 -7.30 21.65
CA GLN A 57 -7.59 -6.69 20.33
C GLN A 57 -7.35 -7.69 19.18
N ILE A 58 -6.36 -8.59 19.30
CA ILE A 58 -6.14 -9.67 18.32
C ILE A 58 -7.27 -10.69 18.40
N MET A 59 -7.66 -11.10 19.60
CA MET A 59 -8.73 -12.07 19.83
C MET A 59 -10.09 -11.57 19.33
N GLU A 60 -10.38 -10.27 19.46
CA GLU A 60 -11.64 -9.66 18.98
C GLU A 60 -11.83 -9.95 17.48
N ASN A 61 -10.78 -9.80 16.68
CA ASN A 61 -10.87 -10.10 15.25
C ASN A 61 -11.11 -11.60 15.00
N ILE A 62 -10.39 -12.47 15.68
CA ILE A 62 -10.54 -13.93 15.55
C ILE A 62 -11.97 -14.36 15.94
N LEU A 63 -12.44 -13.94 17.11
CA LEU A 63 -13.78 -14.32 17.64
C LEU A 63 -14.93 -13.70 16.85
N THR A 64 -14.68 -12.62 16.10
CA THR A 64 -15.70 -12.02 15.22
C THR A 64 -15.93 -12.86 13.97
N HIS A 65 -14.90 -13.54 13.47
CA HIS A 65 -14.93 -14.21 12.17
C HIS A 65 -14.88 -15.74 12.25
N GLU A 66 -14.49 -16.31 13.38
CA GLU A 66 -14.32 -17.74 13.54
C GLU A 66 -15.04 -18.25 14.80
N GLU A 67 -15.62 -19.46 14.70
CA GLU A 67 -16.27 -20.14 15.82
C GLU A 67 -15.24 -20.91 16.65
N VAL A 68 -14.45 -20.18 17.45
CA VAL A 68 -13.42 -20.76 18.34
C VAL A 68 -13.64 -20.34 19.79
N SER A 69 -13.09 -21.10 20.74
CA SER A 69 -13.12 -20.72 22.16
C SER A 69 -12.21 -19.53 22.45
N LYS A 70 -12.46 -18.83 23.56
CA LYS A 70 -11.57 -17.72 24.01
C LYS A 70 -10.17 -18.20 24.29
N GLU A 71 -10.02 -19.39 24.85
CA GLU A 71 -8.74 -20.04 25.15
C GLU A 71 -7.95 -20.31 23.87
N GLU A 72 -8.61 -20.81 22.85
CA GLU A 72 -8.00 -21.05 21.54
C GLU A 72 -7.63 -19.73 20.84
N ALA A 73 -8.52 -18.73 20.87
CA ALA A 73 -8.22 -17.40 20.32
C ALA A 73 -7.00 -16.75 21.03
N LYS A 74 -6.89 -16.90 22.37
CA LYS A 74 -5.72 -16.42 23.14
C LYS A 74 -4.44 -17.13 22.73
N GLN A 75 -4.50 -18.45 22.57
CA GLN A 75 -3.36 -19.23 22.13
C GLN A 75 -2.88 -18.78 20.75
N ARG A 76 -3.81 -18.61 19.79
CA ARG A 76 -3.50 -18.08 18.45
C ARG A 76 -2.94 -16.66 18.51
N ALA A 77 -3.45 -15.78 19.37
CA ALA A 77 -2.89 -14.45 19.56
C ALA A 77 -1.43 -14.49 20.03
N VAL A 78 -1.07 -15.39 20.94
CA VAL A 78 0.32 -15.61 21.38
C VAL A 78 1.19 -16.10 20.22
N GLU A 79 0.71 -17.06 19.42
CA GLU A 79 1.42 -17.60 18.26
C GLU A 79 1.66 -16.50 17.20
N LEU A 80 0.65 -15.70 16.87
CA LEU A 80 0.77 -14.57 15.94
C LEU A 80 1.80 -13.53 16.44
N LEU A 81 1.80 -13.21 17.74
CA LEU A 81 2.81 -12.33 18.32
C LEU A 81 4.22 -12.91 18.23
N ALA A 82 4.38 -14.24 18.35
CA ALA A 82 5.65 -14.91 18.14
C ALA A 82 6.10 -14.83 16.68
N GLU A 83 5.20 -15.08 15.74
CA GLU A 83 5.45 -15.03 14.29
C GLU A 83 5.93 -13.65 13.84
N VAL A 84 5.34 -12.57 14.37
CA VAL A 84 5.80 -11.20 14.09
C VAL A 84 7.08 -10.82 14.86
N GLY A 85 7.69 -11.76 15.58
CA GLY A 85 8.96 -11.59 16.27
C GLY A 85 8.88 -10.78 17.58
N ILE A 86 7.75 -10.80 18.27
CA ILE A 86 7.62 -10.27 19.64
C ILE A 86 8.31 -11.23 20.61
N SER A 87 9.26 -10.71 21.40
CA SER A 87 9.91 -11.47 22.48
C SER A 87 8.95 -11.68 23.66
N ARG A 88 8.85 -12.90 24.18
CA ARG A 88 7.97 -13.30 25.29
C ARG A 88 6.49 -12.98 25.02
N PRO A 89 5.92 -13.49 23.90
CA PRO A 89 4.56 -13.17 23.45
C PRO A 89 3.51 -13.53 24.51
N GLU A 90 3.74 -14.58 25.32
CA GLU A 90 2.89 -15.01 26.44
C GLU A 90 2.76 -13.98 27.58
N LYS A 91 3.67 -13.01 27.65
CA LYS A 91 3.58 -11.86 28.57
C LYS A 91 3.03 -10.63 27.88
N VAL A 92 3.44 -10.41 26.62
CA VAL A 92 3.05 -9.23 25.87
C VAL A 92 1.56 -9.26 25.51
N VAL A 93 0.97 -10.42 25.35
CA VAL A 93 -0.47 -10.59 25.08
C VAL A 93 -1.35 -9.89 26.14
N ASP A 94 -0.93 -9.84 27.38
CA ASP A 94 -1.66 -9.20 28.49
C ASP A 94 -1.27 -7.70 28.70
N ASN A 95 -0.34 -7.15 27.89
CA ASN A 95 0.10 -5.76 27.97
C ASN A 95 -0.86 -4.83 27.22
N TYR A 96 -0.85 -3.57 27.64
CA TYR A 96 -1.52 -2.47 26.92
C TYR A 96 -0.56 -1.82 25.91
N PRO A 97 -1.08 -1.21 24.82
CA PRO A 97 -0.24 -0.57 23.80
C PRO A 97 0.77 0.45 24.34
N PHE A 98 0.39 1.25 25.35
CA PHE A 98 1.28 2.26 25.95
C PHE A 98 2.50 1.66 26.71
N GLN A 99 2.49 0.36 26.98
CA GLN A 99 3.60 -0.35 27.61
C GLN A 99 4.63 -0.88 26.59
N LEU A 100 4.36 -0.69 25.30
CA LEU A 100 5.15 -1.21 24.19
C LEU A 100 5.92 -0.07 23.49
N SER A 101 7.03 -0.42 22.84
CA SER A 101 7.70 0.50 21.92
C SER A 101 6.91 0.65 20.60
N GLY A 102 7.16 1.73 19.84
CA GLY A 102 6.51 1.94 18.54
C GLY A 102 6.69 0.76 17.58
N GLY A 103 7.91 0.19 17.51
CA GLY A 103 8.17 -1.01 16.69
C GLY A 103 7.44 -2.27 17.19
N MET A 104 7.20 -2.40 18.50
CA MET A 104 6.36 -3.49 19.03
C MET A 104 4.88 -3.27 18.69
N CYS A 105 4.37 -2.05 18.80
CA CYS A 105 3.00 -1.72 18.39
C CYS A 105 2.78 -1.98 16.89
N GLN A 106 3.77 -1.68 16.04
CA GLN A 106 3.73 -2.00 14.61
C GLN A 106 3.60 -3.51 14.38
N ARG A 107 4.40 -4.33 15.08
CA ARG A 107 4.33 -5.78 14.99
C ARG A 107 2.98 -6.34 15.49
N VAL A 108 2.44 -5.77 16.56
CA VAL A 108 1.11 -6.11 17.07
C VAL A 108 0.03 -5.80 16.03
N MET A 109 0.10 -4.63 15.40
CA MET A 109 -0.86 -4.26 14.35
C MET A 109 -0.77 -5.20 13.13
N ILE A 110 0.43 -5.65 12.76
CA ILE A 110 0.63 -6.66 11.72
C ILE A 110 0.02 -8.00 12.15
N ALA A 111 0.28 -8.47 13.39
CA ALA A 111 -0.30 -9.70 13.93
C ALA A 111 -1.85 -9.64 13.90
N MET A 112 -2.42 -8.51 14.30
CA MET A 112 -3.87 -8.28 14.25
C MET A 112 -4.41 -8.30 12.82
N ALA A 113 -3.73 -7.66 11.87
CA ALA A 113 -4.15 -7.64 10.47
C ALA A 113 -4.10 -9.02 9.80
N LEU A 114 -3.25 -9.92 10.28
CA LEU A 114 -3.05 -11.27 9.73
C LEU A 114 -3.86 -12.36 10.46
N SER A 115 -4.54 -12.03 11.54
CA SER A 115 -5.15 -12.98 12.47
C SER A 115 -6.20 -13.91 11.83
N CYS A 116 -6.86 -13.48 10.75
CA CYS A 116 -7.83 -14.26 9.98
C CYS A 116 -7.36 -14.63 8.58
N HIS A 117 -6.05 -14.63 8.30
CA HIS A 117 -5.46 -15.00 7.01
C HIS A 117 -6.11 -14.29 5.80
N PRO A 118 -6.07 -12.95 5.74
CA PRO A 118 -6.76 -12.16 4.71
C PRO A 118 -6.25 -12.49 3.30
N LYS A 119 -7.11 -12.37 2.30
CA LYS A 119 -6.73 -12.50 0.88
C LYS A 119 -6.03 -11.26 0.35
N LEU A 120 -6.35 -10.08 0.92
CA LEU A 120 -5.72 -8.81 0.60
C LEU A 120 -5.30 -8.11 1.89
N LEU A 121 -4.02 -7.78 1.98
CA LEU A 121 -3.45 -6.91 3.02
C LEU A 121 -3.10 -5.56 2.39
N ILE A 122 -3.76 -4.49 2.84
CA ILE A 122 -3.42 -3.11 2.48
C ILE A 122 -2.45 -2.59 3.54
N ALA A 123 -1.23 -2.26 3.16
CA ALA A 123 -0.20 -1.76 4.06
C ALA A 123 0.13 -0.31 3.71
N ASP A 124 -0.39 0.62 4.52
CA ASP A 124 -0.22 2.06 4.33
C ASP A 124 0.98 2.54 5.14
N GLU A 125 2.08 2.81 4.44
CA GLU A 125 3.38 3.19 5.01
C GLU A 125 3.82 2.33 6.21
N PRO A 126 3.83 0.98 6.08
CA PRO A 126 3.99 0.07 7.23
C PRO A 126 5.35 0.15 7.90
N THR A 127 6.31 0.85 7.32
CA THR A 127 7.68 0.98 7.82
C THR A 127 8.08 2.42 8.14
N THR A 128 7.17 3.38 8.02
CA THR A 128 7.43 4.79 8.35
C THR A 128 7.75 4.94 9.84
N ALA A 129 8.76 5.76 10.14
CA ALA A 129 9.29 6.01 11.50
C ALA A 129 9.93 4.79 12.21
N LEU A 130 10.26 3.72 11.48
CA LEU A 130 11.03 2.60 12.00
C LEU A 130 12.52 2.75 11.62
N ASP A 131 13.40 2.21 12.48
CA ASP A 131 14.80 2.05 12.11
C ASP A 131 14.97 1.02 10.97
N VAL A 132 16.06 1.13 10.22
CA VAL A 132 16.35 0.30 9.03
C VAL A 132 16.31 -1.20 9.32
N THR A 133 16.73 -1.60 10.53
CA THR A 133 16.77 -3.00 10.94
C THR A 133 15.36 -3.56 11.14
N ILE A 134 14.50 -2.82 11.81
CA ILE A 134 13.10 -3.20 12.04
C ILE A 134 12.32 -3.16 10.71
N GLN A 135 12.55 -2.15 9.88
CA GLN A 135 11.98 -2.07 8.53
C GLN A 135 12.28 -3.33 7.72
N ALA A 136 13.56 -3.74 7.64
CA ALA A 136 13.95 -4.95 6.91
C ALA A 136 13.28 -6.22 7.46
N GLN A 137 13.15 -6.34 8.80
CA GLN A 137 12.46 -7.47 9.42
C GLN A 137 10.98 -7.52 9.09
N ILE A 138 10.29 -6.37 9.10
CA ILE A 138 8.86 -6.28 8.72
C ILE A 138 8.64 -6.63 7.26
N LEU A 139 9.46 -6.10 6.34
CA LEU A 139 9.36 -6.43 4.93
C LEU A 139 9.62 -7.93 4.65
N SER A 140 10.61 -8.50 5.35
CA SER A 140 10.87 -9.94 5.29
C SER A 140 9.69 -10.77 5.79
N LEU A 141 9.06 -10.36 6.90
CA LEU A 141 7.86 -11.00 7.44
C LEU A 141 6.71 -10.93 6.43
N MET A 142 6.44 -9.75 5.84
CA MET A 142 5.38 -9.56 4.85
C MET A 142 5.61 -10.45 3.62
N ASN A 143 6.85 -10.54 3.11
CA ASN A 143 7.20 -11.42 2.01
C ASN A 143 7.04 -12.91 2.36
N LYS A 144 7.43 -13.31 3.56
CA LYS A 144 7.22 -14.68 4.06
C LYS A 144 5.73 -15.02 4.05
N LEU A 145 4.89 -14.17 4.63
CA LEU A 145 3.44 -14.36 4.69
C LEU A 145 2.81 -14.42 3.30
N LYS A 146 3.18 -13.49 2.38
CA LYS A 146 2.75 -13.55 0.98
C LYS A 146 2.98 -14.93 0.36
N ASN A 147 4.15 -15.51 0.59
CA ASN A 147 4.55 -16.79 0.01
C ASN A 147 3.89 -18.00 0.69
N GLU A 148 3.69 -17.96 2.01
CA GLU A 148 3.14 -19.08 2.79
C GLU A 148 1.61 -19.14 2.74
N THR A 149 0.93 -17.99 2.77
CA THR A 149 -0.54 -17.91 2.83
C THR A 149 -1.20 -17.56 1.50
N GLY A 150 -0.43 -17.11 0.49
CA GLY A 150 -0.98 -16.62 -0.78
C GLY A 150 -1.68 -15.26 -0.68
N THR A 151 -1.52 -14.54 0.43
CA THR A 151 -2.08 -13.19 0.63
C THR A 151 -1.51 -12.22 -0.39
N SER A 152 -2.38 -11.49 -1.10
CA SER A 152 -1.97 -10.36 -1.93
C SER A 152 -1.66 -9.15 -1.07
N ILE A 153 -0.57 -8.43 -1.35
CA ILE A 153 -0.17 -7.25 -0.58
C ILE A 153 -0.26 -6.01 -1.47
N MET A 154 -1.07 -5.04 -1.06
CA MET A 154 -1.07 -3.68 -1.61
C MET A 154 -0.23 -2.79 -0.70
N LEU A 155 1.01 -2.52 -1.11
CA LEU A 155 1.92 -1.66 -0.36
C LEU A 155 1.81 -0.21 -0.84
N ILE A 156 1.49 0.72 0.06
CA ILE A 156 1.53 2.16 -0.17
C ILE A 156 2.79 2.69 0.51
N THR A 157 3.67 3.31 -0.24
CA THR A 157 4.94 3.85 0.29
C THR A 157 5.49 4.93 -0.63
N HIS A 158 6.28 5.82 -0.06
CA HIS A 158 7.10 6.80 -0.79
C HIS A 158 8.57 6.34 -0.94
N ASP A 159 8.95 5.20 -0.37
CA ASP A 159 10.31 4.67 -0.43
C ASP A 159 10.48 3.75 -1.64
N LEU A 160 11.12 4.27 -2.70
CA LEU A 160 11.42 3.52 -3.91
C LEU A 160 12.38 2.35 -3.67
N GLY A 161 13.23 2.42 -2.64
CA GLY A 161 14.12 1.31 -2.26
C GLY A 161 13.33 0.12 -1.73
N VAL A 162 12.28 0.38 -0.96
CA VAL A 162 11.32 -0.65 -0.51
C VAL A 162 10.56 -1.23 -1.70
N VAL A 163 10.04 -0.37 -2.58
CA VAL A 163 9.34 -0.81 -3.80
C VAL A 163 10.20 -1.75 -4.64
N ALA A 164 11.46 -1.40 -4.87
CA ALA A 164 12.39 -2.23 -5.66
C ALA A 164 12.62 -3.63 -5.07
N GLN A 165 12.50 -3.77 -3.74
CA GLN A 165 12.77 -5.03 -3.03
C GLN A 165 11.57 -5.98 -2.97
N VAL A 166 10.34 -5.45 -2.89
CA VAL A 166 9.17 -6.27 -2.52
C VAL A 166 8.04 -6.26 -3.54
N ALA A 167 7.98 -5.28 -4.44
CA ALA A 167 6.88 -5.13 -5.36
C ALA A 167 7.04 -6.01 -6.62
N ASP A 168 5.93 -6.59 -7.08
CA ASP A 168 5.87 -7.25 -8.40
C ASP A 168 5.44 -6.25 -9.48
N ASN A 169 4.49 -5.37 -9.13
CA ASN A 169 3.94 -4.33 -10.01
C ASN A 169 3.84 -3.02 -9.24
N VAL A 170 4.02 -1.92 -9.94
CA VAL A 170 4.03 -0.59 -9.35
C VAL A 170 3.04 0.31 -10.06
N ASN A 171 2.26 1.06 -9.28
CA ASN A 171 1.44 2.16 -9.74
C ASN A 171 2.04 3.47 -9.21
N VAL A 172 2.61 4.29 -10.08
CA VAL A 172 3.11 5.62 -9.70
C VAL A 172 1.93 6.59 -9.70
N MET A 173 1.74 7.29 -8.58
CA MET A 173 0.65 8.25 -8.42
C MET A 173 1.17 9.68 -8.28
N TYR A 174 0.47 10.62 -8.90
CA TYR A 174 0.71 12.05 -8.75
C TYR A 174 -0.59 12.81 -8.58
N ALA A 175 -0.71 13.62 -7.53
CA ALA A 175 -1.90 14.42 -7.21
C ALA A 175 -3.22 13.62 -7.30
N GLY A 176 -3.23 12.37 -6.77
CA GLY A 176 -4.41 11.51 -6.72
C GLY A 176 -4.72 10.74 -8.02
N LYS A 177 -3.84 10.80 -9.03
CA LYS A 177 -3.99 10.03 -10.27
C LYS A 177 -2.82 9.09 -10.49
N VAL A 178 -3.10 7.90 -11.01
CA VAL A 178 -2.07 7.02 -11.56
C VAL A 178 -1.52 7.68 -12.84
N VAL A 179 -0.22 7.80 -12.93
CA VAL A 179 0.48 8.39 -14.08
C VAL A 179 1.30 7.36 -14.86
N GLU A 180 1.71 6.27 -14.20
CA GLU A 180 2.41 5.16 -14.82
C GLU A 180 2.18 3.87 -14.03
N THR A 181 1.99 2.75 -14.73
CA THR A 181 1.87 1.40 -14.17
C THR A 181 2.78 0.46 -14.92
N ALA A 182 3.64 -0.29 -14.22
CA ALA A 182 4.51 -1.27 -14.84
C ALA A 182 4.93 -2.38 -13.85
N PRO A 183 5.44 -3.53 -14.34
CA PRO A 183 6.26 -4.42 -13.52
C PRO A 183 7.46 -3.67 -12.95
N VAL A 184 7.87 -4.02 -11.73
CA VAL A 184 8.94 -3.29 -11.01
C VAL A 184 10.22 -3.17 -11.82
N GLU A 185 10.68 -4.26 -12.44
CA GLU A 185 11.91 -4.27 -13.26
C GLU A 185 11.81 -3.31 -14.47
N GLU A 186 10.66 -3.28 -15.15
CA GLU A 186 10.42 -2.40 -16.28
C GLU A 186 10.34 -0.94 -15.83
N LEU A 187 9.68 -0.65 -14.70
CA LEU A 187 9.57 0.70 -14.18
C LEU A 187 10.95 1.31 -13.83
N PHE A 188 11.82 0.52 -13.21
CA PHE A 188 13.15 0.98 -12.81
C PHE A 188 14.13 1.06 -13.98
N SER A 189 14.03 0.17 -14.96
CA SER A 189 14.92 0.16 -16.13
C SER A 189 14.49 1.11 -17.26
N ASN A 190 13.19 1.38 -17.39
CA ASN A 190 12.63 2.11 -18.52
C ASN A 190 11.39 2.95 -18.12
N PRO A 191 11.51 3.86 -17.12
CA PRO A 191 10.43 4.76 -16.74
C PRO A 191 10.07 5.69 -17.90
N LYS A 192 8.78 5.96 -18.11
CA LYS A 192 8.27 6.71 -19.27
C LYS A 192 7.67 8.06 -18.89
N HIS A 193 6.86 8.10 -17.82
CA HIS A 193 6.25 9.35 -17.42
C HIS A 193 7.31 10.33 -16.87
N PRO A 194 7.33 11.61 -17.26
CA PRO A 194 8.35 12.57 -16.80
C PRO A 194 8.46 12.71 -15.27
N TYR A 195 7.35 12.51 -14.54
CA TYR A 195 7.38 12.46 -13.08
C TYR A 195 8.12 11.22 -12.56
N THR A 196 7.86 10.04 -13.12
CA THR A 196 8.56 8.80 -12.75
C THR A 196 10.05 8.89 -13.02
N VAL A 197 10.43 9.43 -14.19
CA VAL A 197 11.83 9.71 -14.54
C VAL A 197 12.47 10.64 -13.52
N GLY A 198 11.76 11.72 -13.14
CA GLY A 198 12.22 12.65 -12.11
C GLY A 198 12.40 12.00 -10.74
N LEU A 199 11.48 11.12 -10.33
CA LEU A 199 11.60 10.35 -9.08
C LEU A 199 12.84 9.45 -9.10
N MET A 200 13.05 8.68 -10.18
CA MET A 200 14.22 7.80 -10.32
C MET A 200 15.53 8.60 -10.27
N ASN A 201 15.60 9.74 -10.96
CA ASN A 201 16.78 10.62 -10.97
C ASN A 201 17.05 11.30 -9.61
N SER A 202 16.08 11.31 -8.71
CA SER A 202 16.19 11.86 -7.36
C SER A 202 16.65 10.82 -6.32
N MET A 203 16.81 9.54 -6.71
CA MET A 203 17.23 8.48 -5.80
C MET A 203 18.72 8.60 -5.43
N PRO A 204 19.05 8.60 -4.12
CA PRO A 204 20.46 8.68 -3.68
C PRO A 204 21.32 7.51 -4.18
N SER A 205 20.73 6.32 -4.30
CA SER A 205 21.42 5.10 -4.77
C SER A 205 21.80 5.12 -6.25
N LEU A 206 21.18 5.98 -7.05
CA LEU A 206 21.48 6.18 -8.48
C LEU A 206 22.31 7.43 -8.73
N ALA A 207 22.59 8.22 -7.69
CA ALA A 207 23.40 9.43 -7.81
C ALA A 207 24.88 9.08 -7.97
N GLU A 208 25.57 9.80 -8.85
CA GLU A 208 27.04 9.73 -8.93
C GLU A 208 27.65 10.35 -7.67
N GLU A 209 28.66 9.72 -7.09
CA GLU A 209 29.39 10.26 -5.92
C GLU A 209 29.86 11.70 -6.16
N GLY A 210 29.49 12.59 -5.23
CA GLY A 210 29.88 13.99 -5.27
C GLY A 210 29.01 14.91 -6.14
N LYS A 211 27.97 14.38 -6.83
CA LYS A 211 26.99 15.20 -7.54
C LYS A 211 25.76 15.51 -6.68
N ARG A 212 25.21 16.71 -6.87
CA ARG A 212 23.95 17.11 -6.23
C ARG A 212 22.80 16.28 -6.78
N LEU A 213 21.91 15.79 -5.90
CA LEU A 213 20.70 15.10 -6.32
C LEU A 213 19.82 16.00 -7.21
N ASN A 214 19.30 15.42 -8.28
CA ASN A 214 18.31 16.08 -9.10
C ASN A 214 17.01 16.19 -8.32
N THR A 215 16.42 17.37 -8.27
CA THR A 215 15.12 17.59 -7.64
C THR A 215 14.08 17.95 -8.70
N ILE A 216 12.84 17.51 -8.50
CA ILE A 216 11.72 17.93 -9.34
C ILE A 216 11.30 19.31 -8.86
N GLU A 217 11.58 20.36 -9.66
CA GLU A 217 11.26 21.74 -9.33
C GLU A 217 9.76 22.01 -9.23
N GLY A 218 9.37 23.08 -8.53
CA GLY A 218 7.99 23.49 -8.33
C GLY A 218 7.24 22.73 -7.24
N SER A 219 5.96 23.01 -7.07
CA SER A 219 5.09 22.46 -6.03
C SER A 219 3.99 21.57 -6.62
N VAL A 220 3.51 20.61 -5.83
CA VAL A 220 2.34 19.80 -6.19
C VAL A 220 1.10 20.71 -6.22
N PRO A 221 0.18 20.55 -7.20
CA PRO A 221 -1.01 21.37 -7.28
C PRO A 221 -1.88 21.21 -6.03
N ASN A 222 -2.54 22.29 -5.65
CA ASN A 222 -3.45 22.27 -4.51
C ASN A 222 -4.63 21.32 -4.81
N PRO A 223 -4.91 20.32 -3.95
CA PRO A 223 -6.00 19.35 -4.18
C PRO A 223 -7.40 19.98 -4.31
N LEU A 224 -7.60 21.18 -3.75
CA LEU A 224 -8.86 21.93 -3.86
C LEU A 224 -9.02 22.65 -5.22
N TYR A 225 -7.90 22.87 -5.93
CA TYR A 225 -7.86 23.63 -7.19
C TYR A 225 -7.01 22.90 -8.22
N LEU A 226 -7.41 21.67 -8.56
CA LEU A 226 -6.70 20.87 -9.55
C LEU A 226 -6.81 21.48 -10.95
N PRO A 227 -5.73 21.47 -11.76
CA PRO A 227 -5.77 21.95 -13.15
C PRO A 227 -6.71 21.09 -14.01
N LYS A 228 -7.26 21.69 -15.08
CA LYS A 228 -8.10 20.96 -16.06
C LYS A 228 -7.28 19.92 -16.83
N GLY A 229 -6.05 20.27 -17.16
CA GLY A 229 -5.10 19.46 -17.91
C GLY A 229 -4.32 18.47 -17.04
N CYS A 230 -3.21 17.98 -17.57
CA CYS A 230 -2.30 17.09 -16.87
C CYS A 230 -1.85 17.72 -15.53
N TYR A 231 -2.01 17.01 -14.43
CA TYR A 231 -1.68 17.54 -13.09
C TYR A 231 -0.19 17.81 -12.88
N PHE A 232 0.68 17.17 -13.69
CA PHE A 232 2.12 17.39 -13.66
C PHE A 232 2.59 18.50 -14.62
N ALA A 233 1.70 19.11 -15.41
CA ALA A 233 2.05 20.08 -16.48
C ALA A 233 2.97 21.21 -16.00
N ASP A 234 2.69 21.84 -14.84
CA ASP A 234 3.44 22.99 -14.32
C ASP A 234 4.88 22.64 -13.91
N ARG A 235 5.18 21.34 -13.72
CA ARG A 235 6.51 20.84 -13.33
C ARG A 235 7.16 19.99 -14.42
N CYS A 236 6.47 19.80 -15.55
CA CYS A 236 6.94 18.92 -16.62
C CYS A 236 7.89 19.66 -17.56
N PRO A 237 9.14 19.18 -17.75
CA PRO A 237 10.07 19.80 -18.71
C PRO A 237 9.65 19.65 -20.17
N TYR A 238 8.66 18.81 -20.44
CA TYR A 238 8.12 18.51 -21.78
C TYR A 238 6.68 19.00 -21.96
N VAL A 239 6.25 19.99 -21.17
CA VAL A 239 4.87 20.49 -21.22
C VAL A 239 4.55 21.10 -22.60
N THR A 240 3.35 20.77 -23.10
CA THR A 240 2.77 21.37 -24.30
C THR A 240 1.42 22.00 -23.97
N ASP A 241 0.84 22.79 -24.90
CA ASP A 241 -0.48 23.39 -24.67
C ASP A 241 -1.56 22.31 -24.50
N ARG A 242 -1.45 21.16 -25.20
CA ARG A 242 -2.31 20.00 -25.01
C ARG A 242 -2.32 19.50 -23.56
N CYS A 243 -1.15 19.56 -22.89
CA CYS A 243 -1.04 19.16 -21.47
C CYS A 243 -1.79 20.13 -20.53
N LYS A 244 -1.97 21.37 -20.89
CA LYS A 244 -2.70 22.38 -20.10
C LYS A 244 -4.22 22.29 -20.28
N GLU A 245 -4.67 21.87 -21.48
CA GLU A 245 -6.07 21.88 -21.88
C GLU A 245 -6.81 20.58 -21.54
N GLY A 246 -6.12 19.43 -21.52
CA GLY A 246 -6.72 18.11 -21.35
C GLY A 246 -5.93 17.14 -20.47
N GLN A 247 -6.62 16.09 -20.02
CA GLN A 247 -6.01 14.97 -19.31
C GLN A 247 -5.52 13.93 -20.33
N PRO A 248 -4.28 13.39 -20.16
CA PRO A 248 -3.83 12.30 -21.01
C PRO A 248 -4.65 11.03 -20.75
N THR A 249 -4.77 10.22 -21.79
CA THR A 249 -5.43 8.91 -21.73
C THR A 249 -4.40 7.79 -21.53
N ASP A 250 -4.87 6.60 -21.23
CA ASP A 250 -4.04 5.42 -21.10
C ASP A 250 -3.34 5.09 -22.42
N THR A 251 -2.01 5.08 -22.39
CA THR A 251 -1.16 4.66 -23.50
C THR A 251 -0.44 3.38 -23.10
N LYS A 252 -0.77 2.28 -23.77
CA LYS A 252 -0.15 0.98 -23.55
C LYS A 252 1.21 0.90 -24.26
N ILE A 253 2.29 0.73 -23.48
CA ILE A 253 3.65 0.56 -24.00
C ILE A 253 3.94 -0.91 -24.28
N LYS A 254 3.67 -1.78 -23.30
CA LYS A 254 3.82 -3.23 -23.34
C LYS A 254 2.64 -3.90 -22.65
N SER A 255 2.61 -5.22 -22.59
CA SER A 255 1.51 -6.00 -22.02
C SER A 255 1.04 -5.53 -20.64
N ARG A 256 1.94 -5.05 -19.78
CA ARG A 256 1.66 -4.62 -18.39
C ARG A 256 2.25 -3.25 -18.07
N HIS A 257 2.67 -2.47 -19.08
CA HIS A 257 3.23 -1.14 -18.93
C HIS A 257 2.30 -0.12 -19.58
N HIS A 258 1.72 0.75 -18.76
CA HIS A 258 0.74 1.75 -19.13
C HIS A 258 1.17 3.12 -18.62
N VAL A 259 0.99 4.16 -19.42
CA VAL A 259 1.43 5.52 -19.11
C VAL A 259 0.36 6.54 -19.51
N TRP A 260 0.09 7.48 -18.65
CA TRP A 260 -0.83 8.60 -18.90
C TRP A 260 -0.05 9.87 -19.22
N CYS A 261 0.46 10.00 -20.46
CA CYS A 261 1.30 11.12 -20.90
C CYS A 261 1.17 11.39 -22.40
N PHE A 262 0.88 12.62 -22.79
CA PHE A 262 0.76 13.01 -24.20
C PHE A 262 2.08 12.88 -24.97
N LYS A 263 3.23 13.18 -24.34
CA LYS A 263 4.55 12.95 -24.95
C LYS A 263 4.74 11.49 -25.35
N VAL A 264 4.44 10.58 -24.44
CA VAL A 264 4.56 9.14 -24.69
C VAL A 264 3.57 8.66 -25.74
N GLU A 265 2.35 9.18 -25.74
CA GLU A 265 1.35 8.91 -26.78
C GLU A 265 1.85 9.30 -28.19
N GLU A 266 2.54 10.43 -28.30
CA GLU A 266 3.11 10.91 -29.56
C GLU A 266 4.30 10.07 -30.02
N GLU A 267 5.20 9.70 -29.11
CA GLU A 267 6.33 8.80 -29.38
C GLU A 267 5.85 7.45 -29.92
N MET A 268 4.87 6.82 -29.28
CA MET A 268 4.31 5.55 -29.72
C MET A 268 3.62 5.62 -31.09
N LYS A 269 3.03 6.77 -31.48
CA LYS A 269 2.46 6.97 -32.82
C LYS A 269 3.52 7.13 -33.91
N GLN A 270 4.74 7.51 -33.55
CA GLN A 270 5.84 7.67 -34.50
C GLN A 270 6.61 6.36 -34.72
N GLU A 271 6.57 5.44 -33.76
CA GLU A 271 7.23 4.14 -33.83
C GLU A 271 6.37 3.04 -34.48
N GLY A 272 5.07 3.21 -34.63
CA GLY A 272 4.11 2.26 -35.23
C GLY A 272 3.66 2.68 -36.61
#